data_471c7c59d78f7725a0637622a6c599e4
#
_entry.id   471c7c59d78f7725a0637622a6c599e4
#
_cell.length_a   1.000
_cell.length_b   1.000
_cell.length_c   1.000
_cell.angle_alpha   90.00
_cell.angle_beta   90.00
_cell.angle_gamma   90.00
#
_symmetry.space_group_name_H-M   'P 1'
#
loop_
_entity.id
_entity.type
_entity.pdbx_description
1 polymer ?
#
loop_
_entity_poly.entity_id
_entity_poly.type
_entity_poly.pdbx_seq_one_letter_code
_entity_poly.pdbx_strand_id
1 'polypeptide(L)'
;MNHAIRVLLVVLAAASLGAQGPGELRMTPSEVKWPAPAAGGAGTSGVSGTQTVVVKGDPTKPGLYTMLLRVGPNTKIEAHAHPDDRVATVISGAWYFGYGAKFDESRLKMLQAGSVYTEPPDSNHFAMTRGEGATIQITGTGPSGTAYVDPANDPNRKR
;
A
#
# COMPACT_ATOMS: atom_id res chain seq x y z
N MET A 1 25.67 -61.80 8.73
CA MET A 1 25.49 -60.53 7.97
C MET A 1 24.30 -59.80 8.58
N ASN A 2 24.54 -58.81 9.47
CA ASN A 2 23.47 -58.07 10.16
C ASN A 2 23.22 -56.74 9.44
N HIS A 3 22.05 -56.61 8.83
CA HIS A 3 21.61 -55.36 8.23
C HIS A 3 20.90 -54.49 9.30
N ALA A 4 21.59 -53.46 9.73
CA ALA A 4 20.99 -52.43 10.61
C ALA A 4 20.11 -51.49 9.77
N ILE A 5 18.81 -51.55 9.97
CA ILE A 5 17.84 -50.61 9.39
C ILE A 5 17.92 -49.28 10.19
N ARG A 6 18.43 -48.23 9.57
CA ARG A 6 18.39 -46.87 10.13
C ARG A 6 17.02 -46.29 9.84
N VAL A 7 16.19 -46.17 10.88
CA VAL A 7 14.94 -45.43 10.82
C VAL A 7 15.26 -43.92 10.91
N LEU A 8 15.01 -43.19 9.84
CA LEU A 8 15.12 -41.74 9.80
C LEU A 8 13.84 -41.14 10.38
N LEU A 9 13.87 -40.65 11.62
CA LEU A 9 12.76 -39.89 12.21
C LEU A 9 12.71 -38.50 11.56
N VAL A 10 11.75 -38.30 10.68
CA VAL A 10 11.41 -36.95 10.18
C VAL A 10 10.49 -36.30 11.21
N VAL A 11 11.04 -35.38 12.00
CA VAL A 11 10.24 -34.52 12.89
C VAL A 11 9.60 -33.43 12.04
N LEU A 12 8.32 -33.60 11.67
CA LEU A 12 7.51 -32.50 11.15
C LEU A 12 7.24 -31.50 12.28
N ALA A 13 7.91 -30.39 12.27
CA ALA A 13 7.55 -29.24 13.08
C ALA A 13 6.23 -28.66 12.53
N ALA A 14 5.11 -29.04 13.13
CA ALA A 14 3.83 -28.38 12.89
C ALA A 14 3.91 -26.96 13.50
N ALA A 15 4.09 -25.94 12.65
CA ALA A 15 3.90 -24.56 13.06
C ALA A 15 2.43 -24.40 13.46
N SER A 16 2.16 -24.31 14.76
CA SER A 16 0.85 -23.95 15.27
C SER A 16 0.55 -22.49 14.87
N LEU A 17 -0.28 -22.29 13.82
CA LEU A 17 -0.96 -21.04 13.62
C LEU A 17 -1.85 -20.82 14.84
N GLY A 18 -1.40 -20.01 15.78
CA GLY A 18 -2.20 -19.60 16.93
C GLY A 18 -3.50 -18.97 16.43
N ALA A 19 -4.64 -19.52 16.82
CA ALA A 19 -5.93 -18.93 16.50
C ALA A 19 -5.96 -17.49 17.01
N GLN A 20 -6.20 -16.53 16.10
CA GLN A 20 -6.35 -15.13 16.46
C GLN A 20 -7.77 -14.90 16.98
N GLY A 21 -7.91 -14.10 18.04
CA GLY A 21 -9.22 -13.67 18.54
C GLY A 21 -9.94 -12.73 17.56
N PRO A 22 -11.25 -12.50 17.76
CA PRO A 22 -12.01 -11.59 16.92
C PRO A 22 -11.36 -10.19 16.87
N GLY A 23 -11.02 -9.73 15.66
CA GLY A 23 -10.40 -8.42 15.44
C GLY A 23 -8.91 -8.33 15.74
N GLU A 24 -8.28 -9.42 16.20
CA GLU A 24 -6.82 -9.50 16.34
C GLU A 24 -6.17 -9.75 14.99
N LEU A 25 -5.08 -9.04 14.70
CA LEU A 25 -4.27 -9.24 13.50
C LEU A 25 -2.79 -9.16 13.85
N ARG A 26 -2.05 -10.19 13.46
CA ARG A 26 -0.58 -10.22 13.48
C ARG A 26 -0.12 -10.80 12.15
N MET A 27 0.57 -10.01 11.36
CA MET A 27 0.94 -10.39 10.00
C MET A 27 2.36 -9.92 9.69
N THR A 28 3.20 -10.85 9.31
CA THR A 28 4.53 -10.56 8.79
C THR A 28 4.45 -10.15 7.31
N PRO A 29 5.48 -9.49 6.74
CA PRO A 29 5.46 -9.12 5.33
C PRO A 29 5.25 -10.28 4.36
N SER A 30 5.71 -11.49 4.70
CA SER A 30 5.56 -12.70 3.88
C SER A 30 4.15 -13.29 3.91
N GLU A 31 3.35 -12.93 4.90
CA GLU A 31 1.97 -13.39 5.06
C GLU A 31 0.96 -12.50 4.31
N VAL A 32 1.39 -11.31 3.86
CA VAL A 32 0.53 -10.41 3.08
C VAL A 32 0.16 -11.08 1.75
N LYS A 33 -1.13 -11.31 1.54
CA LYS A 33 -1.65 -11.87 0.30
C LYS A 33 -1.93 -10.74 -0.70
N TRP A 34 -0.94 -10.42 -1.51
CA TRP A 34 -1.06 -9.39 -2.52
C TRP A 34 -1.95 -9.88 -3.68
N PRO A 35 -2.98 -9.11 -4.08
CA PRO A 35 -3.74 -9.41 -5.28
C PRO A 35 -2.87 -9.24 -6.53
N ALA A 36 -3.35 -9.68 -7.69
CA ALA A 36 -2.71 -9.31 -8.96
C ALA A 36 -2.66 -7.79 -9.11
N PRO A 37 -1.61 -7.21 -9.74
CA PRO A 37 -1.57 -5.79 -10.05
C PRO A 37 -2.80 -5.38 -10.87
N ALA A 38 -3.45 -4.31 -10.45
CA ALA A 38 -4.68 -3.81 -11.07
C ALA A 38 -4.70 -2.27 -11.02
N ALA A 39 -5.76 -1.65 -11.48
CA ALA A 39 -6.10 -0.30 -11.07
C ALA A 39 -6.35 -0.30 -9.57
N GLY A 40 -5.84 0.69 -8.86
CA GLY A 40 -5.94 0.75 -7.41
C GLY A 40 -7.38 0.73 -6.90
N GLY A 41 -7.58 0.24 -5.69
CA GLY A 41 -8.86 0.19 -4.99
C GLY A 41 -9.32 1.56 -4.48
N ALA A 42 -10.47 1.57 -3.81
CA ALA A 42 -11.02 2.77 -3.18
C ALA A 42 -9.99 3.46 -2.28
N GLY A 43 -9.94 4.79 -2.38
CA GLY A 43 -8.99 5.59 -1.62
C GLY A 43 -7.55 5.56 -2.10
N THR A 44 -7.28 4.99 -3.27
CA THR A 44 -5.97 5.07 -3.93
C THR A 44 -6.03 5.95 -5.17
N SER A 45 -4.87 6.32 -5.72
CA SER A 45 -4.77 7.08 -6.97
C SER A 45 -5.42 6.41 -8.18
N GLY A 46 -5.76 5.11 -8.11
CA GLY A 46 -6.33 4.37 -9.23
C GLY A 46 -5.35 3.99 -10.32
N VAL A 47 -4.07 4.35 -10.20
CA VAL A 47 -3.05 4.04 -11.21
C VAL A 47 -2.88 2.54 -11.38
N SER A 48 -2.85 2.09 -12.64
CA SER A 48 -2.69 0.67 -12.97
C SER A 48 -1.33 0.13 -12.51
N GLY A 49 -1.25 -1.18 -12.27
CA GLY A 49 -0.02 -1.82 -11.80
C GLY A 49 0.21 -1.72 -10.31
N THR A 50 -0.70 -1.09 -9.56
CA THR A 50 -0.65 -1.06 -8.09
C THR A 50 -1.35 -2.28 -7.49
N GLN A 51 -1.00 -2.58 -6.24
CA GLN A 51 -1.63 -3.63 -5.46
C GLN A 51 -2.04 -3.05 -4.12
N THR A 52 -3.26 -3.32 -3.68
CA THR A 52 -3.80 -2.80 -2.41
C THR A 52 -4.32 -3.94 -1.56
N VAL A 53 -3.98 -3.91 -0.27
CA VAL A 53 -4.50 -4.83 0.75
C VAL A 53 -5.07 -4.01 1.89
N VAL A 54 -6.37 -4.10 2.13
CA VAL A 54 -6.99 -3.50 3.32
C VAL A 54 -6.67 -4.39 4.52
N VAL A 55 -5.95 -3.84 5.48
CA VAL A 55 -5.50 -4.53 6.69
C VAL A 55 -6.54 -4.41 7.79
N LYS A 56 -7.20 -3.26 7.88
CA LYS A 56 -8.23 -2.97 8.89
C LYS A 56 -9.26 -2.00 8.32
N GLY A 57 -10.51 -2.15 8.74
CA GLY A 57 -11.61 -1.26 8.35
C GLY A 57 -12.03 -1.39 6.89
N ASP A 58 -12.66 -0.35 6.38
CA ASP A 58 -13.14 -0.24 5.00
C ASP A 58 -13.00 1.22 4.55
N PRO A 59 -12.11 1.53 3.59
CA PRO A 59 -11.88 2.91 3.15
C PRO A 59 -13.12 3.54 2.49
N THR A 60 -14.14 2.77 2.13
CA THR A 60 -15.39 3.30 1.54
C THR A 60 -16.42 3.71 2.57
N LYS A 61 -16.19 3.43 3.86
CA LYS A 61 -17.15 3.63 4.95
C LYS A 61 -16.60 4.57 6.00
N PRO A 62 -17.46 5.22 6.79
CA PRO A 62 -17.03 5.98 7.95
C PRO A 62 -16.25 5.11 8.96
N GLY A 63 -15.14 5.63 9.47
CA GLY A 63 -14.31 4.99 10.48
C GLY A 63 -12.86 4.80 10.06
N LEU A 64 -12.07 4.36 11.03
CA LEU A 64 -10.63 4.13 10.83
C LEU A 64 -10.41 2.97 9.85
N TYR A 65 -9.53 3.18 8.88
CA TYR A 65 -9.02 2.13 8.03
C TYR A 65 -7.48 2.15 8.00
N THR A 66 -6.90 1.01 7.66
CA THR A 66 -5.47 0.88 7.34
C THR A 66 -5.33 -0.03 6.13
N MET A 67 -4.54 0.40 5.17
CA MET A 67 -4.22 -0.37 3.97
C MET A 67 -2.73 -0.36 3.67
N LEU A 68 -2.28 -1.39 2.96
CA LEU A 68 -0.97 -1.45 2.33
C LEU A 68 -1.14 -1.19 0.84
N LEU A 69 -0.34 -0.30 0.30
CA LEU A 69 -0.24 0.02 -1.12
C LEU A 69 1.16 -0.37 -1.61
N ARG A 70 1.22 -1.24 -2.62
CA ARG A 70 2.46 -1.55 -3.34
C ARG A 70 2.39 -0.90 -4.71
N VAL A 71 3.41 -0.13 -5.03
CA VAL A 71 3.57 0.58 -6.30
C VAL A 71 4.79 0.04 -7.02
N GLY A 72 4.61 -0.38 -8.26
CA GLY A 72 5.69 -0.90 -9.12
C GLY A 72 6.75 0.16 -9.44
N PRO A 73 7.90 -0.24 -10.01
CA PRO A 73 8.93 0.72 -10.43
C PRO A 73 8.43 1.61 -11.58
N ASN A 74 9.04 2.80 -11.71
CA ASN A 74 8.78 3.78 -12.76
C ASN A 74 7.29 4.17 -12.92
N THR A 75 6.58 4.22 -11.79
CA THR A 75 5.17 4.61 -11.75
C THR A 75 5.05 6.08 -11.37
N LYS A 76 4.32 6.85 -12.18
CA LYS A 76 4.00 8.25 -11.94
C LYS A 76 2.55 8.37 -11.48
N ILE A 77 2.30 9.18 -10.46
CA ILE A 77 0.98 9.53 -9.95
C ILE A 77 0.84 11.04 -10.02
N GLU A 78 -0.06 11.50 -10.88
CA GLU A 78 -0.32 12.91 -11.09
C GLU A 78 -1.03 13.56 -9.90
N ALA A 79 -1.07 14.89 -9.88
CA ALA A 79 -1.62 15.67 -8.78
C ALA A 79 -3.10 15.34 -8.53
N HIS A 80 -3.39 14.93 -7.31
CA HIS A 80 -4.72 14.54 -6.82
C HIS A 80 -4.85 14.86 -5.32
N ALA A 81 -6.04 14.74 -4.80
CA ALA A 81 -6.34 14.89 -3.38
C ALA A 81 -7.31 13.81 -2.90
N HIS A 82 -7.41 13.70 -1.60
CA HIS A 82 -8.34 12.81 -0.90
C HIS A 82 -9.21 13.61 0.08
N PRO A 83 -10.47 13.25 0.29
CA PRO A 83 -11.35 13.99 1.20
C PRO A 83 -11.06 13.70 2.69
N ASP A 84 -10.34 12.63 2.98
CA ASP A 84 -10.04 12.17 4.32
C ASP A 84 -8.61 12.53 4.75
N ASP A 85 -8.40 12.64 6.07
CA ASP A 85 -7.09 12.89 6.67
C ASP A 85 -6.31 11.58 6.79
N ARG A 86 -5.07 11.59 6.31
CA ARG A 86 -4.23 10.40 6.25
C ARG A 86 -2.83 10.63 6.78
N VAL A 87 -2.31 9.59 7.41
CA VAL A 87 -0.88 9.44 7.68
C VAL A 87 -0.37 8.19 6.97
N ALA A 88 0.82 8.29 6.39
CA ALA A 88 1.42 7.20 5.66
C ALA A 88 2.87 6.97 6.08
N THR A 89 3.27 5.70 6.05
CA THR A 89 4.64 5.25 6.36
C THR A 89 5.18 4.43 5.20
N VAL A 90 6.37 4.77 4.74
CA VAL A 90 7.08 3.96 3.75
C VAL A 90 7.62 2.70 4.44
N ILE A 91 7.15 1.53 4.03
CA ILE A 91 7.56 0.23 4.59
C ILE A 91 8.82 -0.29 3.90
N SER A 92 8.88 -0.15 2.57
CA SER A 92 10.05 -0.60 1.78
C SER A 92 10.16 0.17 0.47
N GLY A 93 11.35 0.14 -0.13
CA GLY A 93 11.65 0.83 -1.38
C GLY A 93 11.89 2.34 -1.19
N ALA A 94 11.79 3.08 -2.29
CA ALA A 94 11.92 4.54 -2.33
C ALA A 94 10.66 5.18 -2.92
N TRP A 95 10.02 6.02 -2.13
CA TRP A 95 8.84 6.78 -2.47
C TRP A 95 9.18 8.25 -2.66
N TYR A 96 8.92 8.80 -3.83
CA TYR A 96 9.12 10.21 -4.13
C TYR A 96 7.79 10.93 -4.03
N PHE A 97 7.67 11.85 -3.08
CA PHE A 97 6.40 12.51 -2.74
C PHE A 97 6.54 14.02 -2.73
N GLY A 98 5.55 14.73 -3.25
CA GLY A 98 5.51 16.18 -3.31
C GLY A 98 4.11 16.72 -3.18
N TYR A 99 3.97 17.92 -2.59
CA TYR A 99 2.71 18.63 -2.47
C TYR A 99 2.55 19.68 -3.58
N GLY A 100 1.33 19.83 -4.10
CA GLY A 100 0.95 20.85 -5.06
C GLY A 100 -0.05 20.37 -6.08
N ALA A 101 -0.67 21.33 -6.77
CA ALA A 101 -1.70 21.10 -7.77
C ALA A 101 -1.17 20.67 -9.16
N LYS A 102 0.14 20.55 -9.32
CA LYS A 102 0.79 20.12 -10.56
C LYS A 102 1.99 19.26 -10.22
N PHE A 103 2.15 18.17 -10.96
CA PHE A 103 3.34 17.31 -10.84
C PHE A 103 4.60 18.11 -11.19
N ASP A 104 5.57 18.11 -10.28
CA ASP A 104 6.84 18.81 -10.43
C ASP A 104 7.94 17.98 -9.75
N GLU A 105 8.84 17.42 -10.57
CA GLU A 105 9.93 16.57 -10.04
C GLU A 105 10.88 17.32 -9.10
N SER A 106 11.03 18.63 -9.27
CA SER A 106 11.91 19.44 -8.41
C SER A 106 11.38 19.58 -6.98
N ARG A 107 10.09 19.32 -6.78
CA ARG A 107 9.39 19.35 -5.48
C ARG A 107 9.25 18.01 -4.81
N LEU A 108 9.73 16.95 -5.46
CA LEU A 108 9.71 15.62 -4.89
C LEU A 108 10.77 15.45 -3.82
N LYS A 109 10.36 14.97 -2.66
CA LYS A 109 11.26 14.48 -1.62
C LYS A 109 11.33 12.97 -1.68
N MET A 110 12.52 12.41 -1.74
CA MET A 110 12.70 10.96 -1.61
C MET A 110 12.48 10.55 -0.15
N LEU A 111 11.56 9.62 0.04
CA LEU A 111 11.20 9.02 1.31
C LEU A 111 11.61 7.54 1.26
N GLN A 112 12.59 7.17 2.05
CA GLN A 112 13.05 5.79 2.21
C GLN A 112 12.23 5.05 3.29
N ALA A 113 12.42 3.75 3.43
CA ALA A 113 11.77 2.94 4.46
C ALA A 113 11.90 3.58 5.85
N GLY A 114 10.80 3.62 6.61
CA GLY A 114 10.67 4.29 7.90
C GLY A 114 10.29 5.78 7.83
N SER A 115 10.27 6.39 6.62
CA SER A 115 9.79 7.76 6.46
C SER A 115 8.27 7.84 6.66
N VAL A 116 7.82 8.97 7.20
CA VAL A 116 6.39 9.27 7.43
C VAL A 116 6.02 10.55 6.67
N TYR A 117 4.83 10.58 6.10
CA TYR A 117 4.23 11.77 5.49
C TYR A 117 2.72 11.81 5.74
N THR A 118 2.11 12.94 5.49
CA THR A 118 0.67 13.14 5.66
C THR A 118 0.01 13.49 4.34
N GLU A 119 -1.26 13.17 4.20
CA GLU A 119 -2.14 13.62 3.13
C GLU A 119 -3.36 14.29 3.79
N PRO A 120 -3.24 15.59 4.16
CA PRO A 120 -4.35 16.31 4.77
C PRO A 120 -5.57 16.36 3.82
N PRO A 121 -6.80 16.47 4.36
CA PRO A 121 -8.01 16.56 3.54
C PRO A 121 -7.88 17.62 2.44
N ASP A 122 -8.26 17.25 1.22
CA ASP A 122 -8.27 18.11 0.03
C ASP A 122 -6.92 18.75 -0.33
N SER A 123 -5.83 18.33 0.30
CA SER A 123 -4.47 18.78 -0.01
C SER A 123 -3.91 18.07 -1.24
N ASN A 124 -3.71 18.83 -2.32
CA ASN A 124 -3.15 18.27 -3.55
C ASN A 124 -1.72 17.80 -3.36
N HIS A 125 -1.47 16.59 -3.83
CA HIS A 125 -0.15 15.95 -3.80
C HIS A 125 0.05 15.06 -5.03
N PHE A 126 1.29 14.71 -5.27
CA PHE A 126 1.71 13.85 -6.36
C PHE A 126 2.88 12.97 -5.91
N ALA A 127 3.10 11.87 -6.63
CA ALA A 127 4.14 10.95 -6.24
C ALA A 127 4.71 10.18 -7.44
N MET A 128 5.87 9.54 -7.22
CA MET A 128 6.40 8.57 -8.17
C MET A 128 7.30 7.55 -7.49
N THR A 129 7.51 6.45 -8.19
CA THR A 129 8.64 5.54 -7.98
C THR A 129 9.60 5.66 -9.15
N ARG A 130 10.87 5.31 -8.92
CA ARG A 130 11.88 5.24 -9.97
C ARG A 130 12.27 3.76 -10.22
N GLY A 131 13.54 3.45 -10.42
CA GLY A 131 14.02 2.10 -10.76
C GLY A 131 13.60 0.98 -9.80
N GLU A 132 13.23 1.32 -8.57
CA GLU A 132 12.59 0.40 -7.63
C GLU A 132 11.18 0.88 -7.28
N GLY A 133 10.32 -0.06 -6.92
CA GLY A 133 8.99 0.24 -6.40
C GLY A 133 9.02 0.62 -4.93
N ALA A 134 7.83 0.85 -4.36
CA ALA A 134 7.66 1.12 -2.93
C ALA A 134 6.45 0.38 -2.36
N THR A 135 6.51 0.08 -1.07
CA THR A 135 5.36 -0.35 -0.28
C THR A 135 5.10 0.68 0.81
N ILE A 136 3.87 1.17 0.86
CA ILE A 136 3.43 2.21 1.78
C ILE A 136 2.27 1.67 2.62
N GLN A 137 2.28 1.92 3.93
CA GLN A 137 1.11 1.77 4.79
C GLN A 137 0.40 3.12 4.86
N ILE A 138 -0.89 3.13 4.65
CA ILE A 138 -1.75 4.32 4.74
C ILE A 138 -2.81 4.06 5.79
N THR A 139 -2.97 4.98 6.73
CA THR A 139 -4.04 4.97 7.73
C THR A 139 -4.82 6.27 7.62
N GLY A 140 -6.13 6.16 7.55
CA GLY A 140 -7.04 7.31 7.42
C GLY A 140 -8.40 7.04 8.07
N THR A 141 -9.27 8.04 8.02
CA THR A 141 -10.65 7.95 8.51
C THR A 141 -11.61 8.16 7.35
N GLY A 142 -12.19 7.05 6.86
CA GLY A 142 -13.10 7.08 5.72
C GLY A 142 -14.44 7.78 5.99
N PRO A 143 -15.26 8.00 4.95
CA PRO A 143 -15.06 7.45 3.60
C PRO A 143 -13.97 8.19 2.83
N SER A 144 -13.19 7.43 2.10
CA SER A 144 -12.12 7.92 1.26
C SER A 144 -12.51 7.96 -0.22
N GLY A 145 -11.83 8.80 -0.96
CA GLY A 145 -11.99 8.96 -2.40
C GLY A 145 -10.73 9.54 -3.01
N THR A 146 -10.77 9.82 -4.32
CA THR A 146 -9.67 10.46 -5.03
C THR A 146 -10.23 11.44 -6.05
N ALA A 147 -9.73 12.66 -6.03
CA ALA A 147 -10.05 13.70 -7.00
C ALA A 147 -8.75 14.19 -7.66
N TYR A 148 -8.62 13.98 -8.97
CA TYR A 148 -7.50 14.50 -9.74
C TYR A 148 -7.69 15.98 -10.03
N VAL A 149 -6.62 16.78 -9.90
CA VAL A 149 -6.64 18.21 -10.22
C VAL A 149 -6.96 18.43 -11.68
N ASP A 150 -6.33 17.66 -12.57
CA ASP A 150 -6.73 17.57 -13.97
C ASP A 150 -7.50 16.25 -14.18
N PRO A 151 -8.81 16.33 -14.47
CA PRO A 151 -9.62 15.13 -14.71
C PRO A 151 -9.11 14.27 -15.88
N ALA A 152 -8.30 14.80 -16.79
CA ALA A 152 -7.71 14.02 -17.87
C ALA A 152 -6.67 13.00 -17.36
N ASN A 153 -6.11 13.22 -16.18
CA ASN A 153 -5.14 12.35 -15.52
C ASN A 153 -5.79 11.25 -14.66
N ASP A 154 -7.13 11.28 -14.48
CA ASP A 154 -7.83 10.23 -13.75
C ASP A 154 -7.82 8.91 -14.54
N PRO A 155 -7.12 7.87 -14.08
CA PRO A 155 -7.04 6.60 -14.78
C PRO A 155 -8.39 5.86 -14.83
N ASN A 156 -9.34 6.21 -13.96
CA ASN A 156 -10.68 5.61 -13.93
C ASN A 156 -11.70 6.37 -14.79
N ARG A 157 -11.29 7.47 -15.43
CA ARG A 157 -12.18 8.24 -16.30
C ARG A 157 -12.64 7.38 -17.48
N LYS A 158 -13.94 7.13 -17.58
CA LYS A 158 -14.54 6.50 -18.76
C LYS A 158 -14.27 7.39 -20.00
N ARG A 159 -13.59 6.84 -20.97
CA ARG A 159 -13.38 7.45 -22.31
C ARG A 159 -14.63 7.32 -23.13
#